data_de10f892ae6139e6a189f142742e6fc3
#
_entry.id   de10f892ae6139e6a189f142742e6fc3
#
_cell.length_a   1.000
_cell.length_b   1.000
_cell.length_c   1.000
_cell.angle_alpha   90.00
_cell.angle_beta   90.00
_cell.angle_gamma   90.00
#
_symmetry.space_group_name_H-M   'P 1'
#
loop_
_entity.id
_entity.type
_entity.pdbx_description
1 polymer ?
#
loop_
_entity_poly.entity_id
_entity_poly.type
_entity_poly.pdbx_seq_one_letter_code
_entity_poly.pdbx_strand_id
1 'polypeptide(L)'
;NGFSFEVIFVNDGSTDHSWEVIEKLKAQSEHVKGIKFRRNYGKSPALYCGFAEAEGNVVITMDADLQDSPDEIPELYRMITKDGYDLVSGWKQKRYDPISKTLPTKLFNATARKVSGIKNLHDFNCGLKAYRKEVVKHIEVYGEMHRYIPYLAKNAGFKKIGEKVVHHQARKYGTTKFGLNRFVNGYLDLLSLWFLSRFGIKPMHFFGLLGSLMFLIGMISVIIVGASKLYAMYNGLPYRLVTDSPYFYLSLTAMIIGTQLFLAGFLGELISRNAPERNNYQIEKKI
;
A
#
# COMPACT_ATOMS: atom_id res chain seq x y z
N ASN A 1 -24.37 13.86 -24.41
CA ASN A 1 -24.65 12.76 -23.49
C ASN A 1 -25.06 13.25 -22.10
N GLY A 2 -25.93 14.15 -21.81
CA GLY A 2 -26.62 14.48 -20.55
C GLY A 2 -25.96 14.27 -19.17
N PHE A 3 -24.64 14.08 -19.10
CA PHE A 3 -23.90 13.91 -17.85
C PHE A 3 -23.33 15.25 -17.39
N SER A 4 -23.47 15.57 -16.10
CA SER A 4 -22.65 16.59 -15.47
C SER A 4 -21.27 15.99 -15.19
N PHE A 5 -20.22 16.71 -15.47
CA PHE A 5 -18.84 16.25 -15.27
C PHE A 5 -17.95 17.39 -14.80
N GLU A 6 -16.88 17.05 -14.17
CA GLU A 6 -15.76 17.91 -13.83
C GLU A 6 -14.44 17.25 -14.22
N VAL A 7 -13.45 18.02 -14.57
CA VAL A 7 -12.08 17.57 -14.86
C VAL A 7 -11.13 18.29 -13.91
N ILE A 8 -10.45 17.51 -13.07
CA ILE A 8 -9.52 18.05 -12.08
C ILE A 8 -8.10 17.70 -12.50
N PHE A 9 -7.35 18.70 -12.94
CA PHE A 9 -5.93 18.57 -13.24
C PHE A 9 -5.10 18.81 -11.99
N VAL A 10 -4.24 17.86 -11.66
CA VAL A 10 -3.28 18.01 -10.56
C VAL A 10 -1.87 18.10 -11.14
N ASN A 11 -1.27 19.27 -11.06
CA ASN A 11 0.09 19.54 -11.49
C ASN A 11 1.05 19.30 -10.33
N ASP A 12 1.82 18.22 -10.41
CA ASP A 12 2.78 17.80 -9.38
C ASP A 12 4.15 18.48 -9.58
N GLY A 13 4.14 19.81 -9.55
CA GLY A 13 5.35 20.62 -9.61
C GLY A 13 6.06 20.57 -10.95
N SER A 14 5.32 20.56 -12.07
CA SER A 14 5.93 20.66 -13.41
C SER A 14 6.66 21.99 -13.59
N THR A 15 7.79 21.93 -14.29
CA THR A 15 8.65 23.10 -14.59
C THR A 15 8.47 23.61 -16.03
N ASP A 16 7.60 22.97 -16.79
CA ASP A 16 7.21 23.35 -18.14
C ASP A 16 5.92 24.21 -18.15
N HIS A 17 5.38 24.48 -19.34
CA HIS A 17 4.16 25.27 -19.53
C HIS A 17 2.85 24.54 -19.19
N SER A 18 2.90 23.36 -18.54
CA SER A 18 1.70 22.58 -18.23
C SER A 18 0.68 23.35 -17.40
N TRP A 19 1.13 24.17 -16.44
CA TRP A 19 0.21 24.96 -15.62
C TRP A 19 -0.51 26.05 -16.42
N GLU A 20 0.18 26.75 -17.30
CA GLU A 20 -0.41 27.77 -18.16
C GLU A 20 -1.49 27.17 -19.08
N VAL A 21 -1.28 25.92 -19.55
CA VAL A 21 -2.29 25.20 -20.34
C VAL A 21 -3.53 24.91 -19.49
N ILE A 22 -3.37 24.48 -18.25
CA ILE A 22 -4.49 24.23 -17.33
C ILE A 22 -5.28 25.52 -17.05
N GLU A 23 -4.59 26.64 -16.82
CA GLU A 23 -5.25 27.96 -16.64
C GLU A 23 -6.06 28.38 -17.87
N LYS A 24 -5.53 28.18 -19.07
CA LYS A 24 -6.26 28.42 -20.32
C LYS A 24 -7.51 27.55 -20.45
N LEU A 25 -7.40 26.26 -20.12
CA LEU A 25 -8.54 25.34 -20.14
C LEU A 25 -9.60 25.75 -19.11
N LYS A 26 -9.20 26.16 -17.91
CA LYS A 26 -10.12 26.70 -16.90
C LYS A 26 -10.84 27.95 -17.38
N ALA A 27 -10.16 28.84 -18.07
CA ALA A 27 -10.78 30.05 -18.64
C ALA A 27 -11.81 29.74 -19.74
N GLN A 28 -11.69 28.58 -20.42
CA GLN A 28 -12.59 28.14 -21.47
C GLN A 28 -13.77 27.30 -20.97
N SER A 29 -13.68 26.69 -19.77
CA SER A 29 -14.70 25.80 -19.23
C SER A 29 -14.78 25.84 -17.72
N GLU A 30 -15.97 26.05 -17.20
CA GLU A 30 -16.24 26.00 -15.75
C GLU A 30 -16.10 24.62 -15.16
N HIS A 31 -16.19 23.57 -15.99
CA HIS A 31 -16.02 22.17 -15.57
C HIS A 31 -14.55 21.80 -15.28
N VAL A 32 -13.59 22.66 -15.60
CA VAL A 32 -12.18 22.43 -15.36
C VAL A 32 -11.76 23.04 -14.04
N LYS A 33 -11.12 22.23 -13.20
CA LYS A 33 -10.45 22.63 -11.94
C LYS A 33 -8.95 22.32 -12.06
N GLY A 34 -8.11 23.08 -11.37
CA GLY A 34 -6.66 22.88 -11.35
C GLY A 34 -6.08 22.96 -9.96
N ILE A 35 -5.20 22.04 -9.60
CA ILE A 35 -4.42 22.05 -8.35
C ILE A 35 -2.95 22.08 -8.75
N LYS A 36 -2.18 23.06 -8.24
CA LYS A 36 -0.74 23.19 -8.50
C LYS A 36 0.05 23.01 -7.23
N PHE A 37 0.95 22.04 -7.21
CA PHE A 37 1.90 21.87 -6.12
C PHE A 37 3.11 22.79 -6.29
N ARG A 38 3.68 23.24 -5.19
CA ARG A 38 4.90 24.08 -5.19
C ARG A 38 6.15 23.31 -5.64
N ARG A 39 6.16 21.98 -5.50
CA ARG A 39 7.22 21.07 -5.94
C ARG A 39 6.64 19.70 -6.23
N ASN A 40 7.42 18.81 -6.80
CA ASN A 40 7.00 17.43 -6.98
C ASN A 40 6.91 16.73 -5.62
N TYR A 41 5.74 16.19 -5.28
CA TYR A 41 5.44 15.37 -4.10
C TYR A 41 5.13 13.92 -4.45
N GLY A 42 4.93 13.62 -5.73
CA GLY A 42 4.62 12.28 -6.23
C GLY A 42 3.14 12.01 -6.46
N LYS A 43 2.87 10.87 -7.06
CA LYS A 43 1.52 10.49 -7.54
C LYS A 43 0.50 10.33 -6.42
N SER A 44 0.88 9.80 -5.25
CA SER A 44 -0.06 9.57 -4.15
C SER A 44 -0.62 10.87 -3.56
N PRO A 45 0.19 11.89 -3.23
CA PRO A 45 -0.34 13.20 -2.82
C PRO A 45 -1.20 13.86 -3.90
N ALA A 46 -0.83 13.72 -5.18
CA ALA A 46 -1.64 14.24 -6.28
C ALA A 46 -3.04 13.60 -6.32
N LEU A 47 -3.10 12.28 -6.19
CA LEU A 47 -4.39 11.56 -6.12
C LEU A 47 -5.18 11.94 -4.86
N TYR A 48 -4.53 12.04 -3.71
CA TYR A 48 -5.19 12.44 -2.46
C TYR A 48 -5.88 13.80 -2.59
N CYS A 49 -5.16 14.82 -3.09
CA CYS A 49 -5.75 16.14 -3.31
C CYS A 49 -6.86 16.13 -4.37
N GLY A 50 -6.67 15.39 -5.47
CA GLY A 50 -7.70 15.20 -6.49
C GLY A 50 -8.96 14.52 -5.95
N PHE A 51 -8.81 13.49 -5.12
CA PHE A 51 -9.90 12.80 -4.45
C PHE A 51 -10.64 13.67 -3.43
N ALA A 52 -9.90 14.51 -2.70
CA ALA A 52 -10.50 15.46 -1.78
C ALA A 52 -11.39 16.46 -2.51
N GLU A 53 -10.93 16.98 -3.64
CA GLU A 53 -11.66 17.98 -4.45
C GLU A 53 -12.83 17.39 -5.25
N ALA A 54 -12.76 16.10 -5.61
CA ALA A 54 -13.76 15.45 -6.46
C ALA A 54 -15.16 15.44 -5.82
N GLU A 55 -16.17 15.91 -6.56
CA GLU A 55 -17.57 16.01 -6.15
C GLU A 55 -18.48 14.99 -6.84
N GLY A 56 -18.06 14.47 -8.01
CA GLY A 56 -18.81 13.52 -8.81
C GLY A 56 -19.09 12.20 -8.10
N ASN A 57 -20.22 11.55 -8.39
CA ASN A 57 -20.61 10.24 -7.82
C ASN A 57 -19.69 9.10 -8.31
N VAL A 58 -19.09 9.28 -9.48
CA VAL A 58 -18.06 8.38 -10.02
C VAL A 58 -16.81 9.21 -10.25
N VAL A 59 -15.70 8.76 -9.71
CA VAL A 59 -14.38 9.37 -9.89
C VAL A 59 -13.56 8.48 -10.79
N ILE A 60 -12.93 9.06 -11.82
CA ILE A 60 -12.06 8.32 -12.74
C ILE A 60 -10.69 8.97 -12.73
N THR A 61 -9.65 8.18 -12.48
CA THR A 61 -8.26 8.63 -12.56
C THR A 61 -7.65 8.22 -13.88
N MET A 62 -6.86 9.10 -14.47
CA MET A 62 -6.13 8.86 -15.71
C MET A 62 -4.79 9.60 -15.69
N ASP A 63 -3.74 8.96 -16.21
CA ASP A 63 -2.44 9.62 -16.37
C ASP A 63 -2.47 10.56 -17.58
N ALA A 64 -1.90 11.77 -17.45
CA ALA A 64 -1.91 12.79 -18.49
C ALA A 64 -0.80 12.60 -19.56
N ASP A 65 -0.24 11.39 -19.68
CA ASP A 65 0.85 11.06 -20.61
C ASP A 65 0.37 10.47 -21.95
N LEU A 66 -0.94 10.54 -22.20
CA LEU A 66 -1.62 10.05 -23.40
C LEU A 66 -1.43 8.54 -23.66
N GLN A 67 -1.07 7.76 -22.68
CA GLN A 67 -0.95 6.30 -22.80
C GLN A 67 -2.30 5.59 -22.60
N ASP A 68 -3.21 6.17 -21.83
CA ASP A 68 -4.55 5.67 -21.59
C ASP A 68 -5.57 6.39 -22.49
N SER A 69 -6.52 5.65 -23.08
CA SER A 69 -7.54 6.25 -23.97
C SER A 69 -8.75 6.74 -23.17
N PRO A 70 -9.23 7.98 -23.42
CA PRO A 70 -10.50 8.45 -22.87
C PRO A 70 -11.72 7.64 -23.33
N ASP A 71 -11.63 6.89 -24.42
CA ASP A 71 -12.72 6.03 -24.92
C ASP A 71 -13.09 4.89 -23.97
N GLU A 72 -12.22 4.60 -22.98
CA GLU A 72 -12.48 3.61 -21.95
C GLU A 72 -13.42 4.13 -20.84
N ILE A 73 -13.59 5.46 -20.73
CA ILE A 73 -14.36 6.12 -19.67
C ILE A 73 -15.84 5.66 -19.65
N PRO A 74 -16.59 5.61 -20.78
CA PRO A 74 -17.99 5.25 -20.74
C PRO A 74 -18.24 3.86 -20.16
N GLU A 75 -17.41 2.89 -20.50
CA GLU A 75 -17.55 1.52 -20.01
C GLU A 75 -17.18 1.41 -18.53
N LEU A 76 -16.09 2.06 -18.10
CA LEU A 76 -15.71 2.14 -16.68
C LEU A 76 -16.84 2.78 -15.85
N TYR A 77 -17.44 3.86 -16.34
CA TYR A 77 -18.59 4.50 -15.72
C TYR A 77 -19.78 3.55 -15.62
N ARG A 78 -20.10 2.81 -16.70
CA ARG A 78 -21.17 1.80 -16.72
C ARG A 78 -20.95 0.72 -15.65
N MET A 79 -19.72 0.21 -15.52
CA MET A 79 -19.37 -0.81 -14.54
C MET A 79 -19.61 -0.34 -13.10
N ILE A 80 -19.31 0.92 -12.80
CA ILE A 80 -19.59 1.49 -11.47
C ILE A 80 -21.08 1.68 -11.25
N THR A 81 -21.78 2.30 -12.22
CA THR A 81 -23.18 2.75 -12.03
C THR A 81 -24.20 1.65 -12.23
N LYS A 82 -24.03 0.78 -13.24
CA LYS A 82 -24.99 -0.28 -13.58
C LYS A 82 -24.61 -1.62 -12.98
N ASP A 83 -23.33 -2.01 -13.05
CA ASP A 83 -22.89 -3.30 -12.55
C ASP A 83 -22.59 -3.23 -11.04
N GLY A 84 -22.57 -2.01 -10.45
CA GLY A 84 -22.46 -1.78 -9.01
C GLY A 84 -21.08 -2.12 -8.44
N TYR A 85 -19.99 -1.99 -9.22
CA TYR A 85 -18.64 -2.11 -8.70
C TYR A 85 -18.31 -0.93 -7.80
N ASP A 86 -17.55 -1.19 -6.74
CA ASP A 86 -16.99 -0.14 -5.87
C ASP A 86 -15.77 0.50 -6.52
N LEU A 87 -14.95 -0.34 -7.17
CA LEU A 87 -13.73 0.05 -7.87
C LEU A 87 -13.54 -0.83 -9.10
N VAL A 88 -13.15 -0.23 -10.23
CA VAL A 88 -12.71 -0.94 -11.44
C VAL A 88 -11.34 -0.46 -11.82
N SER A 89 -10.37 -1.38 -11.94
CA SER A 89 -9.02 -1.09 -12.42
C SER A 89 -8.87 -1.44 -13.90
N GLY A 90 -8.18 -0.61 -14.67
CA GLY A 90 -7.74 -1.01 -15.99
C GLY A 90 -6.71 -2.13 -15.93
N TRP A 91 -6.71 -2.99 -16.94
CA TRP A 91 -5.68 -4.01 -17.16
C TRP A 91 -5.03 -3.84 -18.52
N LYS A 92 -3.76 -3.43 -18.51
CA LYS A 92 -2.92 -3.30 -19.69
C LYS A 92 -2.41 -4.67 -20.12
N GLN A 93 -3.27 -5.47 -20.80
CA GLN A 93 -2.98 -6.85 -21.18
C GLN A 93 -1.81 -6.92 -22.16
N LYS A 94 -1.81 -6.07 -23.17
CA LYS A 94 -0.69 -5.91 -24.11
C LYS A 94 0.14 -4.71 -23.68
N ARG A 95 1.36 -4.95 -23.22
CA ARG A 95 2.32 -3.91 -22.84
C ARG A 95 3.41 -3.82 -23.89
N TYR A 96 3.69 -2.61 -24.34
CA TYR A 96 4.80 -2.32 -25.25
C TYR A 96 6.10 -1.97 -24.49
N ASP A 97 6.16 -2.28 -23.19
CA ASP A 97 7.31 -2.03 -22.33
C ASP A 97 8.41 -3.09 -22.52
N PRO A 98 9.71 -2.73 -22.36
CA PRO A 98 10.84 -3.67 -22.39
C PRO A 98 10.70 -4.81 -21.38
N ILE A 99 11.27 -5.96 -21.68
CA ILE A 99 11.24 -7.19 -20.81
C ILE A 99 11.80 -6.89 -19.42
N SER A 100 12.81 -6.03 -19.29
CA SER A 100 13.40 -5.59 -18.02
C SER A 100 12.40 -4.92 -17.07
N LYS A 101 11.29 -4.37 -17.58
CA LYS A 101 10.21 -3.79 -16.78
C LYS A 101 9.04 -4.75 -16.56
N THR A 102 8.78 -5.64 -17.50
CA THR A 102 7.61 -6.53 -17.44
C THR A 102 7.79 -7.65 -16.41
N LEU A 103 9.00 -8.21 -16.26
CA LEU A 103 9.27 -9.29 -15.31
C LEU A 103 9.13 -8.84 -13.85
N PRO A 104 9.75 -7.73 -13.40
CA PRO A 104 9.54 -7.19 -12.06
C PRO A 104 8.08 -6.84 -11.78
N THR A 105 7.37 -6.29 -12.78
CA THR A 105 5.94 -5.94 -12.62
C THR A 105 5.06 -7.19 -12.46
N LYS A 106 5.35 -8.29 -13.16
CA LYS A 106 4.61 -9.54 -13.00
C LYS A 106 4.81 -10.13 -11.59
N LEU A 107 6.05 -10.15 -11.09
CA LEU A 107 6.37 -10.60 -9.73
C LEU A 107 5.66 -9.75 -8.68
N PHE A 108 5.73 -8.42 -8.83
CA PHE A 108 5.04 -7.47 -7.98
C PHE A 108 3.52 -7.73 -7.95
N ASN A 109 2.88 -7.84 -9.11
CA ASN A 109 1.44 -8.08 -9.19
C ASN A 109 1.05 -9.45 -8.59
N ALA A 110 1.87 -10.48 -8.76
CA ALA A 110 1.64 -11.80 -8.15
C ALA A 110 1.69 -11.72 -6.62
N THR A 111 2.69 -11.03 -6.06
CA THR A 111 2.83 -10.81 -4.62
C THR A 111 1.69 -9.95 -4.09
N ALA A 112 1.34 -8.85 -4.78
CA ALA A 112 0.24 -7.97 -4.42
C ALA A 112 -1.10 -8.72 -4.39
N ARG A 113 -1.38 -9.61 -5.36
CA ARG A 113 -2.57 -10.49 -5.33
C ARG A 113 -2.60 -11.39 -4.11
N LYS A 114 -1.48 -12.04 -3.79
CA LYS A 114 -1.39 -12.95 -2.65
C LYS A 114 -1.61 -12.22 -1.32
N VAL A 115 -0.99 -11.06 -1.16
CA VAL A 115 -1.08 -10.24 0.05
C VAL A 115 -2.44 -9.59 0.20
N SER A 116 -2.98 -9.01 -0.88
CA SER A 116 -4.28 -8.35 -0.87
C SER A 116 -5.47 -9.32 -0.83
N GLY A 117 -5.25 -10.57 -1.28
CA GLY A 117 -6.32 -11.53 -1.47
C GLY A 117 -7.36 -11.12 -2.54
N ILE A 118 -6.99 -10.19 -3.45
CA ILE A 118 -7.82 -9.78 -4.59
C ILE A 118 -7.41 -10.64 -5.78
N LYS A 119 -8.14 -11.73 -6.01
CA LYS A 119 -7.75 -12.73 -7.01
C LYS A 119 -7.97 -12.27 -8.45
N ASN A 120 -8.94 -11.42 -8.68
CA ASN A 120 -9.40 -11.02 -10.03
C ASN A 120 -8.65 -9.81 -10.59
N LEU A 121 -7.61 -9.32 -9.94
CA LEU A 121 -6.87 -8.15 -10.37
C LEU A 121 -5.48 -8.55 -10.89
N HIS A 122 -5.22 -8.31 -12.16
CA HIS A 122 -3.95 -8.63 -12.82
C HIS A 122 -2.98 -7.45 -12.83
N ASP A 123 -3.49 -6.21 -12.83
CA ASP A 123 -2.67 -5.00 -12.90
C ASP A 123 -3.02 -3.99 -11.79
N PHE A 124 -2.25 -4.03 -10.70
CA PHE A 124 -2.38 -3.05 -9.61
C PHE A 124 -1.86 -1.66 -10.00
N ASN A 125 -0.92 -1.59 -10.96
CA ASN A 125 -0.20 -0.37 -11.32
C ASN A 125 -0.90 0.47 -12.40
N CYS A 126 -2.01 0.01 -13.00
CA CYS A 126 -2.71 0.78 -14.00
C CYS A 126 -3.18 2.12 -13.42
N GLY A 127 -2.90 3.24 -14.10
CA GLY A 127 -3.34 4.58 -13.69
C GLY A 127 -4.82 4.82 -13.93
N LEU A 128 -5.36 4.19 -14.98
CA LEU A 128 -6.77 4.29 -15.33
C LEU A 128 -7.61 3.42 -14.42
N LYS A 129 -8.37 4.05 -13.54
CA LYS A 129 -9.27 3.40 -12.60
C LYS A 129 -10.55 4.22 -12.43
N ALA A 130 -11.66 3.55 -12.18
CA ALA A 130 -12.92 4.17 -11.80
C ALA A 130 -13.31 3.75 -10.39
N TYR A 131 -13.92 4.67 -9.66
CA TYR A 131 -14.30 4.51 -8.25
C TYR A 131 -15.69 5.08 -8.00
N ARG A 132 -16.41 4.50 -7.07
CA ARG A 132 -17.51 5.20 -6.42
C ARG A 132 -16.94 6.34 -5.55
N LYS A 133 -17.68 7.43 -5.42
CA LYS A 133 -17.30 8.58 -4.58
C LYS A 133 -16.93 8.15 -3.16
N GLU A 134 -17.70 7.26 -2.58
CA GLU A 134 -17.49 6.78 -1.21
C GLU A 134 -16.12 6.13 -1.05
N VAL A 135 -15.62 5.41 -2.05
CA VAL A 135 -14.30 4.78 -2.01
C VAL A 135 -13.21 5.83 -1.83
N VAL A 136 -13.19 6.84 -2.71
CA VAL A 136 -12.13 7.86 -2.70
C VAL A 136 -12.20 8.78 -1.49
N LYS A 137 -13.37 8.95 -0.88
CA LYS A 137 -13.56 9.76 0.33
C LYS A 137 -13.19 9.02 1.62
N HIS A 138 -13.01 7.69 1.55
CA HIS A 138 -12.73 6.86 2.73
C HIS A 138 -11.34 6.20 2.72
N ILE A 139 -10.60 6.31 1.63
CA ILE A 139 -9.23 5.80 1.58
C ILE A 139 -8.22 6.94 1.72
N GLU A 140 -7.17 6.70 2.46
CA GLU A 140 -6.03 7.61 2.55
C GLU A 140 -4.90 7.10 1.65
N VAL A 141 -4.44 7.95 0.72
CA VAL A 141 -3.39 7.60 -0.25
C VAL A 141 -2.15 8.43 0.04
N TYR A 142 -1.10 7.81 0.58
CA TYR A 142 0.17 8.45 0.92
C TYR A 142 1.37 7.63 0.42
N GLY A 143 2.59 8.15 0.49
CA GLY A 143 3.80 7.44 0.05
C GLY A 143 3.68 6.90 -1.37
N GLU A 144 3.93 5.63 -1.59
CA GLU A 144 3.74 4.93 -2.87
C GLU A 144 2.41 4.16 -2.95
N MET A 145 1.43 4.47 -2.08
CA MET A 145 0.17 3.74 -1.93
C MET A 145 -0.77 3.83 -3.13
N HIS A 146 -0.51 4.72 -4.09
CA HIS A 146 -1.28 4.82 -5.33
C HIS A 146 -1.38 3.48 -6.10
N ARG A 147 -0.43 2.57 -5.90
CA ARG A 147 -0.44 1.22 -6.50
C ARG A 147 -1.38 0.27 -5.78
N TYR A 148 -1.65 0.55 -4.52
CA TYR A 148 -2.40 -0.32 -3.61
C TYR A 148 -3.80 0.18 -3.33
N ILE A 149 -4.30 1.16 -4.07
CA ILE A 149 -5.66 1.68 -3.91
C ILE A 149 -6.73 0.57 -3.89
N PRO A 150 -6.68 -0.48 -4.75
CA PRO A 150 -7.62 -1.58 -4.65
C PRO A 150 -7.55 -2.32 -3.30
N TYR A 151 -6.37 -2.43 -2.73
CA TYR A 151 -6.18 -3.05 -1.42
C TYR A 151 -6.68 -2.15 -0.28
N LEU A 152 -6.40 -0.84 -0.35
CA LEU A 152 -6.94 0.14 0.59
C LEU A 152 -8.47 0.14 0.56
N ALA A 153 -9.07 0.14 -0.63
CA ALA A 153 -10.52 0.06 -0.80
C ALA A 153 -11.10 -1.22 -0.17
N LYS A 154 -10.47 -2.38 -0.41
CA LYS A 154 -10.88 -3.66 0.19
C LYS A 154 -10.83 -3.63 1.72
N ASN A 155 -9.77 -3.07 2.30
CA ASN A 155 -9.60 -2.94 3.75
C ASN A 155 -10.60 -1.96 4.36
N ALA A 156 -10.99 -0.93 3.61
CA ALA A 156 -12.05 0.00 3.96
C ALA A 156 -13.48 -0.60 3.83
N GLY A 157 -13.60 -1.88 3.43
CA GLY A 157 -14.88 -2.58 3.33
C GLY A 157 -15.48 -2.66 1.93
N PHE A 158 -14.90 -1.99 0.93
CA PHE A 158 -15.34 -2.01 -0.46
C PHE A 158 -14.84 -3.28 -1.17
N LYS A 159 -15.71 -4.27 -1.27
CA LYS A 159 -15.32 -5.64 -1.70
C LYS A 159 -15.53 -5.91 -3.17
N LYS A 160 -16.40 -5.16 -3.85
CA LYS A 160 -16.76 -5.40 -5.25
C LYS A 160 -15.77 -4.70 -6.19
N ILE A 161 -14.58 -5.28 -6.29
CA ILE A 161 -13.48 -4.79 -7.11
C ILE A 161 -13.43 -5.56 -8.42
N GLY A 162 -13.48 -4.83 -9.55
CA GLY A 162 -13.43 -5.36 -10.90
C GLY A 162 -12.18 -4.95 -11.66
N GLU A 163 -12.00 -5.57 -12.81
CA GLU A 163 -10.94 -5.24 -13.76
C GLU A 163 -11.50 -5.19 -15.19
N LYS A 164 -11.00 -4.27 -15.98
CA LYS A 164 -11.34 -4.12 -17.40
C LYS A 164 -10.07 -4.09 -18.23
N VAL A 165 -10.02 -4.90 -19.29
CA VAL A 165 -8.95 -4.77 -20.28
C VAL A 165 -9.07 -3.42 -20.97
N VAL A 166 -7.97 -2.64 -20.97
CA VAL A 166 -7.93 -1.30 -21.53
C VAL A 166 -6.84 -1.20 -22.60
N HIS A 167 -7.10 -0.38 -23.62
CA HIS A 167 -6.11 -0.10 -24.65
C HIS A 167 -5.00 0.77 -24.09
N HIS A 168 -3.76 0.35 -24.31
CA HIS A 168 -2.57 1.07 -23.91
C HIS A 168 -1.76 1.47 -25.14
N GLN A 169 -1.43 2.76 -25.24
CA GLN A 169 -0.61 3.30 -26.33
C GLN A 169 0.84 3.47 -25.87
N ALA A 170 1.76 3.38 -26.83
CA ALA A 170 3.15 3.71 -26.55
C ALA A 170 3.27 5.19 -26.16
N ARG A 171 4.14 5.50 -25.21
CA ARG A 171 4.37 6.87 -24.76
C ARG A 171 4.86 7.74 -25.92
N LYS A 172 4.18 8.86 -26.16
CA LYS A 172 4.54 9.83 -27.22
C LYS A 172 5.48 10.91 -26.70
N TYR A 173 5.36 11.30 -25.44
CA TYR A 173 6.09 12.41 -24.82
C TYR A 173 6.68 12.04 -23.46
N GLY A 174 7.79 12.67 -23.08
CA GLY A 174 8.43 12.53 -21.78
C GLY A 174 9.39 11.33 -21.67
N THR A 175 10.27 11.38 -20.66
CA THR A 175 11.26 10.34 -20.36
C THR A 175 10.81 9.49 -19.17
N THR A 176 11.12 8.20 -19.20
CA THR A 176 10.79 7.27 -18.12
C THR A 176 11.82 7.41 -17.01
N LYS A 177 11.41 7.87 -15.83
CA LYS A 177 12.23 7.89 -14.61
C LYS A 177 12.10 6.58 -13.81
N PHE A 178 12.36 5.43 -14.45
CA PHE A 178 12.28 4.11 -13.79
C PHE A 178 13.67 3.73 -13.23
N GLY A 179 13.80 3.61 -11.89
CA GLY A 179 15.00 3.13 -11.21
C GLY A 179 14.69 1.92 -10.32
N LEU A 180 15.73 1.11 -10.00
CA LEU A 180 15.64 -0.05 -9.09
C LEU A 180 15.12 0.34 -7.70
N ASN A 181 15.46 1.54 -7.21
CA ASN A 181 14.99 2.06 -5.91
C ASN A 181 13.46 2.10 -5.81
N ARG A 182 12.77 2.39 -6.91
CA ARG A 182 11.29 2.41 -6.93
C ARG A 182 10.68 1.03 -6.78
N PHE A 183 11.36 -0.02 -7.23
CA PHE A 183 10.93 -1.40 -7.05
C PHE A 183 11.09 -1.84 -5.60
N VAL A 184 12.25 -1.54 -4.98
CA VAL A 184 12.52 -1.85 -3.57
C VAL A 184 11.53 -1.12 -2.66
N ASN A 185 11.32 0.18 -2.88
CA ASN A 185 10.35 0.97 -2.13
C ASN A 185 8.93 0.39 -2.26
N GLY A 186 8.51 0.05 -3.49
CA GLY A 186 7.19 -0.56 -3.70
C GLY A 186 7.02 -1.90 -2.98
N TYR A 187 8.08 -2.71 -2.85
CA TYR A 187 8.03 -3.95 -2.09
C TYR A 187 7.95 -3.71 -0.58
N LEU A 188 8.73 -2.75 -0.07
CA LEU A 188 8.68 -2.35 1.35
C LEU A 188 7.31 -1.78 1.73
N ASP A 189 6.73 -0.97 0.84
CA ASP A 189 5.37 -0.43 1.04
C ASP A 189 4.31 -1.54 1.07
N LEU A 190 4.45 -2.56 0.23
CA LEU A 190 3.55 -3.71 0.25
C LEU A 190 3.65 -4.48 1.57
N LEU A 191 4.87 -4.68 2.08
CA LEU A 191 5.09 -5.33 3.37
C LEU A 191 4.50 -4.49 4.51
N SER A 192 4.72 -3.18 4.48
CA SER A 192 4.16 -2.24 5.46
C SER A 192 2.64 -2.24 5.45
N LEU A 193 2.02 -2.23 4.26
CA LEU A 193 0.56 -2.32 4.13
C LEU A 193 0.02 -3.63 4.69
N TRP A 194 0.64 -4.76 4.35
CA TRP A 194 0.23 -6.05 4.87
C TRP A 194 0.31 -6.08 6.40
N PHE A 195 1.38 -5.55 6.94
CA PHE A 195 1.58 -5.50 8.39
C PHE A 195 0.54 -4.58 9.05
N LEU A 196 0.39 -3.34 8.57
CA LEU A 196 -0.53 -2.35 9.13
C LEU A 196 -1.99 -2.81 9.03
N SER A 197 -2.40 -3.42 7.92
CA SER A 197 -3.78 -3.89 7.75
C SER A 197 -4.12 -5.05 8.69
N ARG A 198 -3.15 -5.88 9.04
CA ARG A 198 -3.36 -7.05 9.89
C ARG A 198 -3.10 -6.78 11.36
N PHE A 199 -2.11 -5.97 11.65
CA PHE A 199 -1.60 -5.75 13.01
C PHE A 199 -1.60 -4.26 13.43
N GLY A 200 -1.95 -3.33 12.55
CA GLY A 200 -1.89 -1.90 12.84
C GLY A 200 -2.76 -1.47 14.02
N ILE A 201 -3.90 -2.14 14.24
CA ILE A 201 -4.78 -1.90 15.40
C ILE A 201 -4.31 -2.66 16.65
N LYS A 202 -3.57 -3.78 16.46
CA LYS A 202 -3.13 -4.68 17.54
C LYS A 202 -1.68 -5.15 17.34
N PRO A 203 -0.70 -4.26 17.33
CA PRO A 203 0.70 -4.61 17.08
C PRO A 203 1.25 -5.54 18.16
N MET A 204 0.71 -5.49 19.39
CA MET A 204 1.08 -6.38 20.49
C MET A 204 0.82 -7.86 20.17
N HIS A 205 -0.19 -8.18 19.35
CA HIS A 205 -0.45 -9.58 18.95
C HIS A 205 0.67 -10.18 18.11
N PHE A 206 1.39 -9.38 17.33
CA PHE A 206 2.52 -9.85 16.52
C PHE A 206 3.83 -9.81 17.30
N PHE A 207 4.23 -8.61 17.72
CA PHE A 207 5.52 -8.41 18.38
C PHE A 207 5.57 -9.00 19.78
N GLY A 208 4.48 -8.88 20.54
CA GLY A 208 4.40 -9.43 21.89
C GLY A 208 4.45 -10.96 21.90
N LEU A 209 3.71 -11.61 20.99
CA LEU A 209 3.76 -13.08 20.87
C LEU A 209 5.16 -13.55 20.47
N LEU A 210 5.72 -12.97 19.40
CA LEU A 210 7.05 -13.37 18.92
C LEU A 210 8.13 -13.08 19.98
N GLY A 211 8.06 -11.92 20.63
CA GLY A 211 8.98 -11.53 21.69
C GLY A 211 8.90 -12.47 22.90
N SER A 212 7.71 -12.80 23.36
CA SER A 212 7.51 -13.75 24.48
C SER A 212 8.02 -15.14 24.14
N LEU A 213 7.78 -15.64 22.93
CA LEU A 213 8.29 -16.94 22.49
C LEU A 213 9.82 -16.96 22.45
N MET A 214 10.46 -15.94 21.86
CA MET A 214 11.91 -15.85 21.81
C MET A 214 12.53 -15.75 23.21
N PHE A 215 11.91 -14.96 24.11
CA PHE A 215 12.35 -14.86 25.50
C PHE A 215 12.27 -16.20 26.22
N LEU A 216 11.13 -16.91 26.12
CA LEU A 216 10.94 -18.21 26.75
C LEU A 216 11.89 -19.27 26.22
N ILE A 217 12.12 -19.33 24.91
CA ILE A 217 13.09 -20.26 24.30
C ILE A 217 14.50 -19.97 24.84
N GLY A 218 14.91 -18.69 24.86
CA GLY A 218 16.21 -18.29 25.41
C GLY A 218 16.34 -18.65 26.89
N MET A 219 15.33 -18.38 27.70
CA MET A 219 15.29 -18.70 29.12
C MET A 219 15.41 -20.20 29.38
N ILE A 220 14.62 -21.02 28.68
CA ILE A 220 14.68 -22.48 28.78
C ILE A 220 16.07 -22.98 28.42
N SER A 221 16.64 -22.46 27.33
CA SER A 221 17.98 -22.85 26.88
C SER A 221 19.07 -22.48 27.90
N VAL A 222 19.01 -21.32 28.55
CA VAL A 222 19.93 -20.94 29.62
C VAL A 222 19.79 -21.89 30.80
N ILE A 223 18.55 -22.22 31.19
CA ILE A 223 18.30 -23.16 32.30
C ILE A 223 18.89 -24.55 31.98
N ILE A 224 18.73 -25.06 30.77
CA ILE A 224 19.27 -26.37 30.35
C ILE A 224 20.83 -26.33 30.40
N VAL A 225 21.46 -25.27 29.87
CA VAL A 225 22.92 -25.11 29.91
C VAL A 225 23.42 -25.04 31.36
N GLY A 226 22.74 -24.28 32.22
CA GLY A 226 23.08 -24.20 33.66
C GLY A 226 22.89 -25.51 34.40
N ALA A 227 21.75 -26.18 34.20
CA ALA A 227 21.42 -27.46 34.83
C ALA A 227 22.40 -28.55 34.38
N SER A 228 22.77 -28.62 33.11
CA SER A 228 23.74 -29.59 32.59
C SER A 228 25.13 -29.41 33.22
N LYS A 229 25.55 -28.16 33.47
CA LYS A 229 26.80 -27.87 34.16
C LYS A 229 26.71 -28.32 35.64
N LEU A 230 25.65 -27.96 36.35
CA LEU A 230 25.46 -28.38 37.76
C LEU A 230 25.43 -29.88 37.92
N TYR A 231 24.76 -30.59 36.99
CA TYR A 231 24.73 -32.03 36.96
C TYR A 231 26.12 -32.64 36.76
N ALA A 232 26.92 -32.12 35.82
CA ALA A 232 28.28 -32.58 35.62
C ALA A 232 29.20 -32.32 36.81
N MET A 233 29.07 -31.16 37.49
CA MET A 233 29.81 -30.85 38.70
C MET A 233 29.46 -31.81 39.84
N TYR A 234 28.18 -32.10 40.04
CA TYR A 234 27.71 -32.99 41.12
C TYR A 234 28.20 -34.42 40.93
N ASN A 235 28.30 -34.89 39.67
CA ASN A 235 28.74 -36.25 39.35
C ASN A 235 30.24 -36.37 39.10
N GLY A 236 31.05 -35.32 39.33
CA GLY A 236 32.50 -35.33 39.08
C GLY A 236 32.90 -35.49 37.61
N LEU A 237 32.00 -35.17 36.68
CA LEU A 237 32.26 -35.25 35.25
C LEU A 237 33.01 -34.00 34.74
N PRO A 238 33.78 -34.11 33.67
CA PRO A 238 34.41 -32.93 33.09
C PRO A 238 33.34 -31.95 32.57
N TYR A 239 33.45 -30.68 32.97
CA TYR A 239 32.51 -29.63 32.55
C TYR A 239 33.24 -28.42 31.99
N ARG A 240 32.56 -27.70 31.08
CA ARG A 240 33.01 -26.41 30.54
C ARG A 240 32.35 -25.27 31.32
N LEU A 241 32.96 -24.08 31.26
CA LEU A 241 32.29 -22.90 31.78
C LEU A 241 31.02 -22.63 30.96
N VAL A 242 29.98 -22.07 31.58
CA VAL A 242 28.74 -21.69 30.89
C VAL A 242 29.06 -20.68 29.79
N THR A 243 30.01 -19.79 30.03
CA THR A 243 30.51 -18.79 29.09
C THR A 243 31.29 -19.36 27.90
N ASP A 244 31.79 -20.59 27.99
CA ASP A 244 32.46 -21.24 26.86
C ASP A 244 31.47 -21.92 25.91
N SER A 245 30.19 -21.93 26.25
CA SER A 245 29.11 -22.52 25.43
C SER A 245 28.53 -21.51 24.46
N PRO A 246 28.61 -21.74 23.14
CA PRO A 246 27.93 -20.90 22.17
C PRO A 246 26.41 -20.76 22.41
N TYR A 247 25.79 -21.81 22.95
CA TYR A 247 24.35 -21.82 23.25
C TYR A 247 23.97 -20.81 24.34
N PHE A 248 24.86 -20.52 25.28
CA PHE A 248 24.65 -19.48 26.27
C PHE A 248 24.47 -18.11 25.64
N TYR A 249 25.36 -17.74 24.72
CA TYR A 249 25.28 -16.44 24.04
C TYR A 249 24.08 -16.35 23.10
N LEU A 250 23.77 -17.45 22.38
CA LEU A 250 22.57 -17.50 21.54
C LEU A 250 21.29 -17.33 22.39
N SER A 251 21.25 -17.96 23.54
CA SER A 251 20.12 -17.86 24.48
C SER A 251 19.97 -16.45 25.03
N LEU A 252 21.07 -15.83 25.45
CA LEU A 252 21.09 -14.45 25.94
C LEU A 252 20.62 -13.48 24.85
N THR A 253 21.12 -13.65 23.62
CA THR A 253 20.71 -12.85 22.49
C THR A 253 19.21 -13.01 22.20
N ALA A 254 18.70 -14.23 22.24
CA ALA A 254 17.27 -14.50 22.05
C ALA A 254 16.42 -13.82 23.14
N MET A 255 16.84 -13.83 24.40
CA MET A 255 16.14 -13.14 25.49
C MET A 255 16.14 -11.62 25.29
N ILE A 256 17.29 -11.04 24.92
CA ILE A 256 17.41 -9.59 24.67
C ILE A 256 16.50 -9.18 23.51
N ILE A 257 16.58 -9.87 22.36
CA ILE A 257 15.74 -9.59 21.19
C ILE A 257 14.27 -9.80 21.53
N GLY A 258 13.95 -10.87 22.27
CA GLY A 258 12.59 -11.15 22.72
C GLY A 258 12.00 -10.03 23.56
N THR A 259 12.77 -9.50 24.51
CA THR A 259 12.37 -8.34 25.32
C THR A 259 12.18 -7.08 24.46
N GLN A 260 13.09 -6.83 23.53
CA GLN A 260 12.97 -5.67 22.62
C GLN A 260 11.73 -5.74 21.72
N LEU A 261 11.44 -6.91 21.17
CA LEU A 261 10.21 -7.13 20.37
C LEU A 261 8.96 -6.94 21.21
N PHE A 262 8.93 -7.46 22.43
CA PHE A 262 7.80 -7.27 23.35
C PHE A 262 7.57 -5.77 23.63
N LEU A 263 8.64 -5.02 23.97
CA LEU A 263 8.56 -3.58 24.21
C LEU A 263 8.11 -2.82 22.94
N ALA A 264 8.61 -3.22 21.77
CA ALA A 264 8.17 -2.62 20.50
C ALA A 264 6.67 -2.86 20.25
N GLY A 265 6.17 -4.05 20.56
CA GLY A 265 4.74 -4.36 20.51
C GLY A 265 3.91 -3.50 21.47
N PHE A 266 4.37 -3.33 22.69
CA PHE A 266 3.73 -2.51 23.70
C PHE A 266 3.68 -1.02 23.30
N LEU A 267 4.81 -0.48 22.81
CA LEU A 267 4.87 0.90 22.30
C LEU A 267 3.94 1.09 21.09
N GLY A 268 3.94 0.14 20.15
CA GLY A 268 3.04 0.17 19.02
C GLY A 268 1.57 0.15 19.44
N GLU A 269 1.21 -0.62 20.46
CA GLU A 269 -0.14 -0.65 21.01
C GLU A 269 -0.52 0.69 21.66
N LEU A 270 0.39 1.32 22.42
CA LEU A 270 0.16 2.65 23.00
C LEU A 270 -0.04 3.71 21.93
N ILE A 271 0.79 3.72 20.88
CA ILE A 271 0.64 4.64 19.75
C ILE A 271 -0.72 4.42 19.06
N SER A 272 -1.06 3.17 18.77
CA SER A 272 -2.35 2.84 18.16
C SER A 272 -3.53 3.24 19.05
N ARG A 273 -3.41 3.11 20.36
CA ARG A 273 -4.46 3.55 21.32
C ARG A 273 -4.67 5.04 21.32
N ASN A 274 -3.63 5.83 21.18
CA ASN A 274 -3.68 7.29 21.19
C ASN A 274 -3.91 7.90 19.80
N ALA A 275 -4.02 7.10 18.74
CA ALA A 275 -4.29 7.60 17.40
C ALA A 275 -5.69 8.23 17.34
N PRO A 276 -5.84 9.49 16.84
CA PRO A 276 -7.12 10.19 16.78
C PRO A 276 -8.19 9.46 15.96
N GLU A 277 -7.75 8.68 14.99
CA GLU A 277 -8.62 7.97 14.03
C GLU A 277 -8.98 6.55 14.45
N ARG A 278 -8.57 6.11 15.65
CA ARG A 278 -8.78 4.72 16.11
C ARG A 278 -10.23 4.26 16.04
N ASN A 279 -11.18 5.16 16.35
CA ASN A 279 -12.61 4.87 16.40
C ASN A 279 -13.35 5.42 15.16
N ASN A 280 -12.65 5.74 14.09
CA ASN A 280 -13.24 6.15 12.84
C ASN A 280 -13.75 4.92 12.08
N TYR A 281 -15.00 4.51 12.41
CA TYR A 281 -15.65 3.38 11.76
C TYR A 281 -16.47 3.85 10.58
N GLN A 282 -16.33 3.17 9.45
CA GLN A 282 -17.16 3.41 8.29
C GLN A 282 -18.52 2.77 8.48
N ILE A 283 -19.53 3.62 8.71
CA ILE A 283 -20.91 3.18 8.92
C ILE A 283 -21.59 3.11 7.56
N GLU A 284 -22.01 1.91 7.13
CA GLU A 284 -22.68 1.71 5.86
C GLU A 284 -24.11 2.29 5.85
N LYS A 285 -24.82 2.21 6.97
CA LYS A 285 -26.20 2.70 7.09
C LYS A 285 -26.53 3.08 8.52
N LYS A 286 -27.22 4.21 8.68
CA LYS A 286 -27.93 4.59 9.92
C LYS A 286 -29.42 4.60 9.59
N ILE A 287 -30.24 4.06 10.46
CA ILE A 287 -31.72 4.08 10.40
C ILE A 287 -32.25 4.88 11.58
#